data_ce2e3ca82ef2c5f93287ee660d639313
#
_entry.id   ce2e3ca82ef2c5f93287ee660d639313
#
_cell.length_a   1.000
_cell.length_b   1.000
_cell.length_c   1.000
_cell.angle_alpha   90.00
_cell.angle_beta   90.00
_cell.angle_gamma   90.00
#
_symmetry.space_group_name_H-M   'P 1'
#
loop_
_entity.id
_entity.type
_entity.pdbx_description
1 polymer ?
#
loop_
_entity_poly.entity_id
_entity_poly.type
_entity_poly.pdbx_seq_one_letter_code
_entity_poly.pdbx_strand_id
1 'polypeptide(L)'
;MSSARDVVFPAGRQALYERHRYSPAVRANGLLFVSGQVGSRPDGSPEPELEAQVRLAFQNLNAVLAAAGASFADVIDVTIFIVDPASKFERIWQLVLAEFWGEAPHPTATAIGVTWLYGFDFEIKVVAKLPEAAA
;
A
#
# COMPACT_ATOMS: atom_id res chain seq x y z
N MET A 1 -2.23 -31.89 -2.46
CA MET A 1 -1.55 -30.77 -2.99
C MET A 1 -1.93 -29.48 -2.29
N SER A 2 -0.98 -28.78 -1.86
CA SER A 2 -1.22 -27.53 -1.16
C SER A 2 -1.61 -26.42 -2.14
N SER A 3 -2.68 -25.72 -1.82
CA SER A 3 -3.03 -24.48 -2.52
C SER A 3 -2.43 -23.30 -1.79
N ALA A 4 -1.16 -23.41 -1.43
CA ALA A 4 -0.47 -22.35 -0.72
C ALA A 4 -0.60 -21.03 -1.48
N ARG A 5 -0.79 -19.96 -0.73
CA ARG A 5 -0.85 -18.62 -1.31
C ARG A 5 0.52 -18.25 -1.87
N ASP A 6 0.51 -17.63 -3.04
CA ASP A 6 1.74 -17.13 -3.69
C ASP A 6 2.09 -15.76 -3.11
N VAL A 7 2.85 -15.79 -2.02
CA VAL A 7 3.14 -14.60 -1.20
C VAL A 7 4.34 -13.85 -1.74
N VAL A 8 4.25 -12.53 -1.72
CA VAL A 8 5.34 -11.62 -2.09
C VAL A 8 5.78 -10.85 -0.85
N PHE A 9 7.07 -10.84 -0.56
CA PHE A 9 7.64 -10.08 0.55
C PHE A 9 8.55 -8.98 0.02
N PRO A 10 8.41 -7.74 0.50
CA PRO A 10 9.43 -6.72 0.26
C PRO A 10 10.68 -7.04 1.08
N ALA A 11 11.83 -6.58 0.61
CA ALA A 11 13.10 -6.83 1.29
C ALA A 11 13.07 -6.27 2.72
N GLY A 12 13.56 -7.07 3.67
CA GLY A 12 13.75 -6.64 5.04
C GLY A 12 12.51 -6.62 5.92
N ARG A 13 11.36 -7.06 5.40
CA ARG A 13 10.10 -6.99 6.16
C ARG A 13 9.50 -8.35 6.53
N GLN A 14 10.13 -9.45 6.13
CA GLN A 14 9.53 -10.77 6.31
C GLN A 14 9.23 -11.11 7.76
N ALA A 15 10.16 -10.83 8.67
CA ALA A 15 9.97 -11.14 10.09
C ALA A 15 8.80 -10.35 10.70
N LEU A 16 8.61 -9.09 10.28
CA LEU A 16 7.52 -8.27 10.76
C LEU A 16 6.17 -8.87 10.37
N TYR A 17 6.02 -9.26 9.10
CA TYR A 17 4.78 -9.85 8.61
C TYR A 17 4.52 -11.21 9.23
N GLU A 18 5.54 -12.04 9.40
CA GLU A 18 5.39 -13.34 10.06
C GLU A 18 4.93 -13.20 11.50
N ARG A 19 5.47 -12.21 12.21
CA ARG A 19 5.06 -11.93 13.60
C ARG A 19 3.59 -11.54 13.69
N HIS A 20 3.10 -10.74 12.74
CA HIS A 20 1.71 -10.26 12.71
C HIS A 20 0.76 -11.21 11.97
N ARG A 21 1.27 -12.28 11.36
CA ARG A 21 0.51 -13.36 10.74
C ARG A 21 -0.37 -12.92 9.58
N TYR A 22 0.15 -12.06 8.72
CA TYR A 22 -0.48 -11.76 7.44
C TYR A 22 0.60 -11.55 6.38
N SER A 23 0.18 -11.59 5.11
CA SER A 23 1.07 -11.46 3.97
C SER A 23 1.08 -10.02 3.47
N PRO A 24 2.24 -9.51 3.02
CA PRO A 24 2.27 -8.18 2.39
C PRO A 24 1.47 -8.14 1.10
N ALA A 25 1.57 -9.19 0.31
CA ALA A 25 0.82 -9.30 -0.94
C ALA A 25 0.73 -10.76 -1.38
N VAL A 26 -0.31 -11.05 -2.16
CA VAL A 26 -0.55 -12.39 -2.70
C VAL A 26 -0.88 -12.26 -4.19
N ARG A 27 -0.21 -13.05 -5.03
CA ARG A 27 -0.53 -13.16 -6.46
C ARG A 27 -1.68 -14.14 -6.65
N ALA A 28 -2.64 -13.77 -7.49
CA ALA A 28 -3.71 -14.68 -7.90
C ALA A 28 -4.28 -14.23 -9.25
N ASN A 29 -4.33 -15.13 -10.21
CA ASN A 29 -4.99 -14.89 -11.51
C ASN A 29 -4.51 -13.62 -12.22
N GLY A 30 -3.21 -13.35 -12.20
CA GLY A 30 -2.65 -12.18 -12.88
C GLY A 30 -2.82 -10.88 -12.11
N LEU A 31 -3.31 -10.94 -10.86
CA LEU A 31 -3.49 -9.80 -10.00
C LEU A 31 -2.59 -9.91 -8.77
N LEU A 32 -2.29 -8.78 -8.18
CA LEU A 32 -1.58 -8.70 -6.92
C LEU A 32 -2.49 -8.03 -5.90
N PHE A 33 -2.82 -8.75 -4.85
CA PHE A 33 -3.60 -8.22 -3.73
C PHE A 33 -2.63 -7.77 -2.67
N VAL A 34 -2.59 -6.48 -2.38
CA VAL A 34 -1.63 -5.90 -1.45
C VAL A 34 -2.35 -5.55 -0.16
N SER A 35 -1.79 -5.97 0.97
CA SER A 35 -2.28 -5.56 2.29
C SER A 35 -2.11 -4.06 2.47
N GLY A 36 -2.94 -3.47 3.32
CA GLY A 36 -2.84 -2.05 3.63
C GLY A 36 -1.42 -1.66 4.03
N GLN A 37 -0.92 -0.59 3.44
CA GLN A 37 0.42 -0.07 3.72
C GLN A 37 0.30 1.24 4.47
N VAL A 38 1.10 1.37 5.51
CA VAL A 38 1.15 2.56 6.37
C VAL A 38 2.57 3.12 6.39
N GLY A 39 2.70 4.33 6.90
CA GLY A 39 4.01 4.98 7.02
C GLY A 39 4.80 4.46 8.20
N SER A 40 5.10 3.17 8.20
CA SER A 40 5.86 2.51 9.24
C SER A 40 7.34 2.50 8.92
N ARG A 41 8.14 2.80 9.94
CA ARG A 41 9.60 2.68 9.87
C ARG A 41 10.01 1.21 9.95
N PRO A 42 11.30 0.88 9.74
CA PRO A 42 11.74 -0.52 9.81
C PRO A 42 11.41 -1.21 11.13
N ASP A 43 11.34 -0.47 12.25
CA ASP A 43 10.97 -1.04 13.54
C ASP A 43 9.44 -1.18 13.74
N GLY A 44 8.66 -0.76 12.76
CA GLY A 44 7.20 -0.82 12.80
C GLY A 44 6.53 0.41 13.39
N SER A 45 7.30 1.38 13.89
CA SER A 45 6.73 2.59 14.49
C SER A 45 6.26 3.58 13.42
N PRO A 46 5.23 4.40 13.71
CA PRO A 46 4.75 5.38 12.73
C PRO A 46 5.71 6.57 12.59
N GLU A 47 5.85 7.05 11.36
CA GLU A 47 6.43 8.35 11.10
C GLU A 47 5.48 9.41 11.68
N PRO A 48 5.95 10.30 12.59
CA PRO A 48 5.02 11.15 13.34
C PRO A 48 4.44 12.32 12.54
N GLU A 49 5.16 12.84 11.54
CA GLU A 49 4.69 13.98 10.76
C GLU A 49 3.81 13.47 9.61
N LEU A 50 2.64 14.09 9.41
CA LEU A 50 1.62 13.56 8.51
C LEU A 50 2.12 13.35 7.09
N GLU A 51 2.72 14.38 6.49
CA GLU A 51 3.20 14.29 5.11
C GLU A 51 4.32 13.26 4.98
N ALA A 52 5.22 13.20 5.94
CA ALA A 52 6.28 12.19 5.97
C ALA A 52 5.71 10.80 6.13
N GLN A 53 4.67 10.64 6.93
CA GLN A 53 3.98 9.36 7.11
C GLN A 53 3.33 8.88 5.81
N VAL A 54 2.67 9.79 5.08
CA VAL A 54 2.04 9.44 3.81
C VAL A 54 3.10 9.06 2.77
N ARG A 55 4.19 9.81 2.67
CA ARG A 55 5.29 9.47 1.76
C ARG A 55 5.87 8.11 2.06
N LEU A 56 6.09 7.82 3.34
CA LEU A 56 6.64 6.52 3.74
C LEU A 56 5.65 5.38 3.44
N ALA A 57 4.35 5.62 3.59
CA ALA A 57 3.34 4.64 3.21
C ALA A 57 3.44 4.29 1.72
N PHE A 58 3.62 5.28 0.85
CA PHE A 58 3.81 5.04 -0.57
C PHE A 58 5.15 4.37 -0.88
N GLN A 59 6.21 4.71 -0.15
CA GLN A 59 7.50 4.01 -0.30
C GLN A 59 7.37 2.54 0.09
N ASN A 60 6.68 2.25 1.18
CA ASN A 60 6.43 0.88 1.61
C ASN A 60 5.58 0.11 0.59
N LEU A 61 4.55 0.77 0.06
CA LEU A 61 3.72 0.20 -1.01
C LEU A 61 4.57 -0.10 -2.25
N ASN A 62 5.38 0.85 -2.68
CA ASN A 62 6.20 0.67 -3.88
C ASN A 62 7.23 -0.44 -3.71
N ALA A 63 7.74 -0.65 -2.50
CA ALA A 63 8.63 -1.77 -2.21
C ALA A 63 7.93 -3.11 -2.41
N VAL A 64 6.67 -3.24 -1.99
CA VAL A 64 5.89 -4.45 -2.20
C VAL A 64 5.61 -4.66 -3.68
N LEU A 65 5.17 -3.60 -4.38
CA LEU A 65 4.91 -3.68 -5.82
C LEU A 65 6.16 -4.10 -6.59
N ALA A 66 7.31 -3.47 -6.29
CA ALA A 66 8.57 -3.78 -6.95
C ALA A 66 9.01 -5.23 -6.72
N ALA A 67 8.77 -5.76 -5.53
CA ALA A 67 9.09 -7.16 -5.22
C ALA A 67 8.28 -8.13 -6.09
N ALA A 68 7.13 -7.71 -6.61
CA ALA A 68 6.31 -8.49 -7.53
C ALA A 68 6.56 -8.12 -9.00
N GLY A 69 7.50 -7.23 -9.29
CA GLY A 69 7.78 -6.77 -10.65
C GLY A 69 6.78 -5.74 -11.18
N ALA A 70 6.03 -5.09 -10.29
CA ALA A 70 5.02 -4.11 -10.65
C ALA A 70 5.42 -2.72 -10.17
N SER A 71 4.64 -1.73 -10.60
CA SER A 71 4.78 -0.34 -10.15
C SER A 71 3.40 0.25 -9.89
N PHE A 72 3.35 1.49 -9.41
CA PHE A 72 2.06 2.13 -9.17
C PHE A 72 1.23 2.28 -10.45
N ALA A 73 1.88 2.37 -11.61
CA ALA A 73 1.18 2.41 -12.90
C ALA A 73 0.34 1.15 -13.16
N ASP A 74 0.66 0.03 -12.51
CA ASP A 74 -0.08 -1.23 -12.63
C ASP A 74 -1.24 -1.34 -11.66
N VAL A 75 -1.39 -0.38 -10.76
CA VAL A 75 -2.48 -0.39 -9.76
C VAL A 75 -3.80 -0.12 -10.44
N ILE A 76 -4.79 -0.96 -10.18
CA ILE A 76 -6.12 -0.85 -10.79
C ILE A 76 -7.19 -0.40 -9.78
N ASP A 77 -6.96 -0.61 -8.49
CA ASP A 77 -7.90 -0.20 -7.45
C ASP A 77 -7.16 0.27 -6.21
N VAL A 78 -7.60 1.39 -5.66
CA VAL A 78 -7.01 2.01 -4.46
C VAL A 78 -8.10 2.25 -3.44
N THR A 79 -7.85 1.84 -2.20
CA THR A 79 -8.64 2.23 -1.04
C THR A 79 -7.74 2.96 -0.06
N ILE A 80 -8.15 4.15 0.36
CA ILE A 80 -7.42 4.98 1.31
C ILE A 80 -8.25 5.07 2.59
N PHE A 81 -7.59 4.83 3.72
CA PHE A 81 -8.18 4.94 5.05
C PHE A 81 -7.51 6.09 5.79
N ILE A 82 -8.28 6.98 6.40
CA ILE A 82 -7.75 8.15 7.09
C ILE A 82 -8.45 8.31 8.44
N VAL A 83 -7.65 8.47 9.48
CA VAL A 83 -8.17 8.83 10.81
C VAL A 83 -8.42 10.33 10.82
N ASP A 84 -9.61 10.75 11.25
CA ASP A 84 -10.02 12.15 11.28
C ASP A 84 -9.84 12.85 9.92
N PRO A 85 -10.55 12.37 8.87
CA PRO A 85 -10.36 12.91 7.53
C PRO A 85 -10.76 14.38 7.39
N ALA A 86 -11.69 14.87 8.22
CA ALA A 86 -12.13 16.25 8.13
C ALA A 86 -10.97 17.24 8.29
N SER A 87 -9.98 16.92 9.12
CA SER A 87 -8.82 17.78 9.34
C SER A 87 -7.62 17.44 8.48
N LYS A 88 -7.61 16.28 7.81
CA LYS A 88 -6.39 15.75 7.17
C LYS A 88 -6.52 15.47 5.68
N PHE A 89 -7.73 15.21 5.20
CA PHE A 89 -7.90 14.68 3.85
C PHE A 89 -7.29 15.60 2.79
N GLU A 90 -7.52 16.88 2.88
CA GLU A 90 -7.05 17.81 1.85
C GLU A 90 -5.54 17.86 1.76
N ARG A 91 -4.85 17.91 2.91
CA ARG A 91 -3.39 17.87 2.95
C ARG A 91 -2.84 16.59 2.33
N ILE A 92 -3.44 15.46 2.68
CA ILE A 92 -3.03 14.16 2.18
C ILE A 92 -3.25 14.07 0.67
N TRP A 93 -4.45 14.45 0.21
CA TRP A 93 -4.81 14.29 -1.19
C TRP A 93 -3.99 15.21 -2.10
N GLN A 94 -3.70 16.43 -1.67
CA GLN A 94 -2.84 17.32 -2.43
C GLN A 94 -1.44 16.74 -2.61
N LEU A 95 -0.87 16.17 -1.56
CA LEU A 95 0.42 15.53 -1.62
C LEU A 95 0.41 14.31 -2.54
N VAL A 96 -0.62 13.48 -2.43
CA VAL A 96 -0.77 12.27 -3.24
C VAL A 96 -0.87 12.63 -4.72
N LEU A 97 -1.68 13.63 -5.07
CA LEU A 97 -1.83 14.06 -6.45
C LEU A 97 -0.51 14.64 -7.00
N ALA A 98 0.22 15.39 -6.18
CA ALA A 98 1.45 16.03 -6.62
C ALA A 98 2.60 15.07 -6.83
N GLU A 99 2.69 14.00 -6.00
CA GLU A 99 3.90 13.17 -5.95
C GLU A 99 3.69 11.73 -6.42
N PHE A 100 2.49 11.18 -6.34
CA PHE A 100 2.32 9.73 -6.51
C PHE A 100 1.25 9.31 -7.51
N TRP A 101 0.21 10.13 -7.73
CA TRP A 101 -0.99 9.64 -8.41
C TRP A 101 -0.79 9.39 -9.90
N GLY A 102 0.04 10.16 -10.56
CA GLY A 102 0.32 10.00 -11.99
C GLY A 102 -0.78 10.55 -12.88
N GLU A 103 -0.68 10.26 -14.17
CA GLU A 103 -1.58 10.75 -15.20
C GLU A 103 -2.67 9.74 -15.54
N ALA A 104 -3.69 10.20 -16.25
CA ALA A 104 -4.77 9.33 -16.73
C ALA A 104 -4.23 8.26 -17.72
N PRO A 105 -4.84 7.07 -17.77
CA PRO A 105 -6.02 6.69 -16.99
C PRO A 105 -5.67 6.39 -15.53
N HIS A 106 -6.57 6.77 -14.63
CA HIS A 106 -6.36 6.61 -13.19
C HIS A 106 -6.94 5.29 -12.68
N PRO A 107 -6.47 4.76 -11.54
CA PRO A 107 -7.09 3.62 -10.91
C PRO A 107 -8.47 4.00 -10.35
N THR A 108 -9.30 3.00 -10.08
CA THR A 108 -10.48 3.23 -9.25
C THR A 108 -10.04 3.56 -7.85
N ALA A 109 -10.81 4.39 -7.14
CA ALA A 109 -10.39 4.87 -5.84
C ALA A 109 -11.59 5.06 -4.90
N THR A 110 -11.38 4.72 -3.64
CA THR A 110 -12.34 4.96 -2.55
C THR A 110 -11.57 5.48 -1.35
N ALA A 111 -12.06 6.54 -0.73
CA ALA A 111 -11.48 7.08 0.50
C ALA A 111 -12.47 6.90 1.65
N ILE A 112 -12.01 6.40 2.78
CA ILE A 112 -12.84 6.06 3.93
C ILE A 112 -12.25 6.68 5.19
N GLY A 113 -13.09 7.36 5.98
CA GLY A 113 -12.72 7.78 7.32
C GLY A 113 -12.87 6.63 8.29
N VAL A 114 -11.89 6.44 9.17
CA VAL A 114 -11.89 5.40 10.18
C VAL A 114 -11.54 5.99 11.54
N THR A 115 -11.81 5.25 12.61
CA THR A 115 -11.53 5.71 13.96
C THR A 115 -10.15 5.29 14.46
N TRP A 116 -9.51 4.33 13.79
CA TRP A 116 -8.26 3.77 14.30
C TRP A 116 -7.51 3.01 13.22
N LEU A 117 -6.19 3.17 13.18
CA LEU A 117 -5.28 2.46 12.28
C LEU A 117 -3.98 2.08 13.01
N TYR A 118 -4.09 1.49 14.19
CA TYR A 118 -2.93 1.05 14.98
C TYR A 118 -1.92 2.18 15.28
N GLY A 119 -2.40 3.41 15.45
CA GLY A 119 -1.54 4.56 15.73
C GLY A 119 -1.08 5.32 14.49
N PHE A 120 -1.47 4.88 13.31
CA PHE A 120 -1.21 5.59 12.06
C PHE A 120 -2.40 6.47 11.69
N ASP A 121 -2.14 7.49 10.88
CA ASP A 121 -3.17 8.41 10.40
C ASP A 121 -3.67 8.05 9.01
N PHE A 122 -2.89 7.31 8.24
CA PHE A 122 -3.12 7.04 6.83
C PHE A 122 -2.75 5.60 6.49
N GLU A 123 -3.58 4.95 5.69
CA GLU A 123 -3.29 3.62 5.14
C GLU A 123 -3.77 3.57 3.69
N ILE A 124 -3.01 2.93 2.83
CA ILE A 124 -3.38 2.69 1.45
C ILE A 124 -3.37 1.21 1.14
N LYS A 125 -4.47 0.72 0.55
CA LYS A 125 -4.63 -0.67 0.11
C LYS A 125 -4.87 -0.67 -1.39
N VAL A 126 -4.18 -1.55 -2.12
CA VAL A 126 -4.33 -1.59 -3.58
C VAL A 126 -4.51 -3.01 -4.10
N VAL A 127 -5.08 -3.08 -5.30
CA VAL A 127 -5.01 -4.25 -6.17
C VAL A 127 -4.29 -3.80 -7.43
N ALA A 128 -3.28 -4.55 -7.84
CA ALA A 128 -2.50 -4.25 -9.04
C ALA A 128 -2.61 -5.37 -10.06
N LYS A 129 -2.45 -5.03 -11.33
CA LYS A 129 -2.31 -6.00 -12.39
C LYS A 129 -0.84 -6.37 -12.48
N LEU A 130 -0.56 -7.67 -12.47
CA LEU A 130 0.81 -8.13 -12.64
C LEU A 130 1.22 -8.00 -14.11
N PRO A 131 2.48 -7.63 -14.37
CA PRO A 131 2.97 -7.67 -15.75
C PRO A 131 2.89 -9.09 -16.27
N GLU A 132 2.61 -9.21 -17.58
CA GLU A 132 2.58 -10.52 -18.20
C GLU A 132 3.95 -11.17 -18.09
N ALA A 133 3.96 -12.45 -17.71
CA ALA A 133 5.19 -13.20 -17.70
C ALA A 133 5.74 -13.25 -19.12
N ALA A 134 7.05 -13.01 -19.24
CA ALA A 134 7.70 -13.21 -20.53
C ALA A 134 7.47 -14.65 -20.97
N ALA A 135 6.93 -14.82 -22.17
CA ALA A 135 6.63 -16.14 -22.69
C ALA A 135 7.91 -16.97 -22.89
#